data_1aba9ba5087d9f1ba61f6d685c6af2e4
#
_entry.id   1aba9ba5087d9f1ba61f6d685c6af2e4
#
_cell.length_a   1.000
_cell.length_b   1.000
_cell.length_c   1.000
_cell.angle_alpha   90.00
_cell.angle_beta   90.00
_cell.angle_gamma   90.00
#
_symmetry.space_group_name_H-M   'P 1'
#
loop_
_entity.id
_entity.type
_entity.pdbx_description
1 polymer ?
#
loop_
_entity_poly.entity_id
_entity_poly.type
_entity_poly.pdbx_seq_one_letter_code
_entity_poly.pdbx_strand_id
1 'polypeptide(L)'
;LHKAIRRQRQMCIRDRYKVVQAWKENAVNRKRGLRVHVATAYFVPKPHTPFQWEAQITPQEYLRRCKLLKEHLYSKSIEYDYHSTELSRLEAVFARGDRRLGAVIEEAVNSGARLDGWDEYFRYDIWCDAFEKCGIPVDFYTVRGYGEEEILPWDMIDVGVSKKFLLRERRRAYDCLLYTSPSPRDKRQS
;
A
#
# COMPACT_ATOMS: atom_id res chain seq x y z
N LEU A 1 -7.42 -5.78 -13.45
CA LEU A 1 -6.82 -5.03 -12.33
C LEU A 1 -5.59 -4.23 -12.79
N HIS A 2 -4.60 -4.88 -13.42
CA HIS A 2 -3.35 -4.22 -13.87
C HIS A 2 -3.57 -3.01 -14.79
N LYS A 3 -4.54 -3.06 -15.71
CA LYS A 3 -4.82 -1.95 -16.63
C LYS A 3 -5.46 -0.74 -15.93
N ALA A 4 -6.36 -0.95 -14.99
CA ALA A 4 -7.04 0.12 -14.25
C ALA A 4 -6.09 0.85 -13.28
N ILE A 5 -5.30 0.10 -12.51
CA ILE A 5 -4.25 0.65 -11.64
C ILE A 5 -3.19 1.41 -12.47
N ARG A 6 -2.86 0.94 -13.66
CA ARG A 6 -1.96 1.62 -14.59
C ARG A 6 -2.52 2.97 -15.06
N ARG A 7 -3.83 3.04 -15.40
CA ARG A 7 -4.50 4.30 -15.80
C ARG A 7 -4.57 5.30 -14.64
N GLN A 8 -4.94 4.87 -13.45
CA GLN A 8 -5.02 5.76 -12.27
C GLN A 8 -3.65 6.35 -11.92
N ARG A 9 -2.57 5.57 -12.02
CA ARG A 9 -1.20 6.09 -11.83
C ARG A 9 -0.80 7.10 -12.89
N GLN A 10 -1.11 6.85 -14.16
CA GLN A 10 -0.82 7.80 -15.23
C GLN A 10 -1.59 9.11 -15.04
N MET A 11 -2.84 9.07 -14.56
CA MET A 11 -3.59 10.26 -14.19
C MET A 11 -2.93 11.02 -13.04
N CYS A 12 -2.55 10.34 -11.96
CA CYS A 12 -1.89 10.97 -10.82
C CYS A 12 -0.54 11.61 -11.19
N ILE A 13 0.28 10.97 -12.02
CA ILE A 13 1.54 11.53 -12.52
C ILE A 13 1.26 12.77 -13.36
N ARG A 14 0.34 12.66 -14.32
CA ARG A 14 -0.03 13.77 -15.20
C ARG A 14 -0.61 14.94 -14.44
N ASP A 15 -1.43 14.71 -13.42
CA ASP A 15 -2.04 15.77 -12.63
C ASP A 15 -0.99 16.52 -11.79
N ARG A 16 0.02 15.85 -11.27
CA ARG A 16 1.12 16.49 -10.56
C ARG A 16 1.97 17.36 -11.47
N TYR A 17 2.26 16.88 -12.67
CA TYR A 17 2.91 17.71 -13.70
C TYR A 17 2.07 18.94 -14.06
N LYS A 18 0.75 18.78 -14.20
CA LYS A 18 -0.16 19.91 -14.46
C LYS A 18 -0.15 20.94 -13.33
N VAL A 19 -0.10 20.50 -12.06
CA VAL A 19 0.02 21.41 -10.91
C VAL A 19 1.30 22.23 -11.00
N VAL A 20 2.44 21.58 -11.30
CA VAL A 20 3.74 22.27 -11.45
C VAL A 20 3.70 23.24 -12.65
N GLN A 21 3.11 22.84 -13.77
CA GLN A 21 2.96 23.67 -14.96
C GLN A 21 2.06 24.87 -14.68
N ALA A 22 0.87 24.64 -14.15
CA ALA A 22 -0.09 25.70 -13.81
C ALA A 22 0.53 26.72 -12.84
N TRP A 23 1.32 26.24 -11.87
CA TRP A 23 2.03 27.16 -10.98
C TRP A 23 3.09 27.97 -11.74
N LYS A 24 3.88 27.37 -12.64
CA LYS A 24 4.87 28.09 -13.45
C LYS A 24 4.24 29.17 -14.33
N GLU A 25 3.05 28.90 -14.85
CA GLU A 25 2.31 29.82 -15.73
C GLU A 25 1.65 30.96 -14.96
N ASN A 26 1.11 30.68 -13.77
CA ASN A 26 0.25 31.62 -13.03
C ASN A 26 0.89 32.25 -11.78
N ALA A 27 2.11 31.90 -11.42
CA ALA A 27 2.74 32.43 -10.21
C ALA A 27 3.12 33.89 -10.34
N VAL A 28 2.51 34.74 -9.54
CA VAL A 28 2.77 36.19 -9.45
C VAL A 28 4.09 36.46 -8.74
N ASN A 29 4.49 35.62 -7.79
CA ASN A 29 5.73 35.77 -7.04
C ASN A 29 6.61 34.50 -7.14
N ARG A 30 7.61 34.54 -8.04
CA ARG A 30 8.50 33.41 -8.34
C ARG A 30 9.72 33.26 -7.40
N LYS A 31 9.82 34.08 -6.35
CA LYS A 31 10.97 34.05 -5.43
C LYS A 31 11.08 32.75 -4.64
N ARG A 32 9.95 32.05 -4.41
CA ARG A 32 9.92 30.68 -3.83
C ARG A 32 9.42 29.70 -4.88
N GLY A 33 10.26 28.70 -5.22
CA GLY A 33 9.86 27.62 -6.12
C GLY A 33 8.79 26.73 -5.50
N LEU A 34 7.87 26.20 -6.31
CA LEU A 34 6.97 25.13 -5.88
C LEU A 34 7.77 23.84 -5.71
N ARG A 35 7.61 23.17 -4.56
CA ARG A 35 8.04 21.80 -4.34
C ARG A 35 6.82 20.92 -4.14
N VAL A 36 6.75 19.82 -4.88
CA VAL A 36 5.71 18.81 -4.77
C VAL A 36 6.34 17.54 -4.24
N HIS A 37 5.94 17.14 -3.06
CA HIS A 37 6.35 15.85 -2.48
C HIS A 37 5.32 14.78 -2.85
N VAL A 38 5.80 13.69 -3.45
CA VAL A 38 5.00 12.55 -3.87
C VAL A 38 5.44 11.34 -3.08
N ALA A 39 4.58 10.82 -2.22
CA ALA A 39 4.84 9.59 -1.49
C ALA A 39 3.96 8.45 -2.02
N THR A 40 4.53 7.27 -2.15
CA THR A 40 3.76 6.05 -2.44
C THR A 40 3.92 5.03 -1.33
N ALA A 41 2.80 4.49 -0.87
CA ALA A 41 2.80 3.41 0.09
C ALA A 41 2.79 2.04 -0.62
N TYR A 42 3.46 1.08 -0.03
CA TYR A 42 3.28 -0.32 -0.36
C TYR A 42 1.94 -0.77 0.21
N PHE A 43 1.02 -1.20 -0.65
CA PHE A 43 -0.33 -1.53 -0.23
C PHE A 43 -0.33 -2.71 0.75
N VAL A 44 -0.95 -2.49 1.90
CA VAL A 44 -1.19 -3.52 2.93
C VAL A 44 -2.69 -3.74 3.05
N PRO A 45 -3.19 -4.94 2.69
CA PRO A 45 -4.59 -5.29 2.92
C PRO A 45 -4.89 -5.32 4.42
N LYS A 46 -5.93 -4.61 4.85
CA LYS A 46 -6.32 -4.52 6.27
C LYS A 46 -7.59 -5.31 6.53
N PRO A 47 -7.71 -5.97 7.71
CA PRO A 47 -8.97 -6.56 8.18
C PRO A 47 -10.13 -5.57 8.13
N HIS A 48 -11.33 -6.09 7.96
CA HIS A 48 -12.58 -5.32 7.94
C HIS A 48 -12.62 -4.19 6.92
N THR A 49 -11.85 -4.29 5.85
CA THR A 49 -11.88 -3.36 4.71
C THR A 49 -12.33 -4.07 3.43
N PRO A 50 -12.83 -3.33 2.42
CA PRO A 50 -13.22 -3.94 1.14
C PRO A 50 -12.11 -4.73 0.46
N PHE A 51 -10.84 -4.42 0.71
CA PHE A 51 -9.69 -5.08 0.11
C PHE A 51 -9.00 -6.11 1.02
N GLN A 52 -9.64 -6.57 2.09
CA GLN A 52 -9.06 -7.55 3.01
C GLN A 52 -8.74 -8.91 2.35
N TRP A 53 -9.40 -9.24 1.24
CA TRP A 53 -9.17 -10.49 0.49
C TRP A 53 -8.03 -10.38 -0.53
N GLU A 54 -7.52 -9.16 -0.78
CA GLU A 54 -6.49 -8.95 -1.78
C GLU A 54 -5.11 -9.44 -1.32
N ALA A 55 -4.30 -9.84 -2.30
CA ALA A 55 -2.89 -10.10 -2.07
C ALA A 55 -2.09 -8.79 -2.07
N GLN A 56 -1.07 -8.73 -1.24
CA GLN A 56 0.00 -7.77 -1.42
C GLN A 56 0.83 -8.18 -2.65
N ILE A 57 1.23 -7.25 -3.49
CA ILE A 57 2.14 -7.56 -4.60
C ILE A 57 3.52 -7.95 -4.05
N THR A 58 4.34 -8.64 -4.85
CA THR A 58 5.69 -9.00 -4.41
C THR A 58 6.57 -7.74 -4.22
N PRO A 59 7.58 -7.79 -3.33
CA PRO A 59 8.53 -6.68 -3.14
C PRO A 59 9.21 -6.26 -4.44
N GLN A 60 9.60 -7.24 -5.27
CA GLN A 60 10.24 -7.00 -6.57
C GLN A 60 9.33 -6.20 -7.52
N GLU A 61 8.05 -6.57 -7.60
CA GLU A 61 7.09 -5.85 -8.43
C GLU A 61 6.82 -4.44 -7.86
N TYR A 62 6.76 -4.28 -6.54
CA TYR A 62 6.63 -2.96 -5.92
C TYR A 62 7.81 -2.05 -6.25
N LEU A 63 9.05 -2.52 -6.04
CA LEU A 63 10.26 -1.76 -6.34
C LEU A 63 10.38 -1.43 -7.83
N ARG A 64 10.02 -2.39 -8.72
CA ARG A 64 9.93 -2.13 -10.15
C ARG A 64 8.99 -0.97 -10.47
N ARG A 65 7.83 -0.91 -9.81
CA ARG A 65 6.86 0.18 -9.98
C ARG A 65 7.36 1.50 -9.41
N CYS A 66 8.03 1.48 -8.25
CA CYS A 66 8.64 2.68 -7.66
C CYS A 66 9.72 3.26 -8.58
N LYS A 67 10.56 2.40 -9.18
CA LYS A 67 11.57 2.82 -10.15
C LYS A 67 10.92 3.50 -11.37
N LEU A 68 9.89 2.90 -11.96
CA LEU A 68 9.15 3.50 -13.07
C LEU A 68 8.56 4.86 -12.69
N LEU A 69 8.00 5.00 -11.48
CA LEU A 69 7.46 6.27 -10.99
C LEU A 69 8.56 7.31 -10.83
N LYS A 70 9.71 6.93 -10.28
CA LYS A 70 10.87 7.82 -10.10
C LYS A 70 11.38 8.35 -11.45
N GLU A 71 11.48 7.48 -12.45
CA GLU A 71 11.89 7.86 -13.81
C GLU A 71 10.90 8.86 -14.46
N HIS A 72 9.59 8.66 -14.25
CA HIS A 72 8.55 9.53 -14.83
C HIS A 72 8.31 10.81 -14.03
N LEU A 73 8.68 10.85 -12.75
CA LEU A 73 8.52 12.02 -11.87
C LEU A 73 9.80 12.86 -11.79
N TYR A 74 10.78 12.61 -12.66
CA TYR A 74 12.04 13.32 -12.65
C TYR A 74 11.86 14.82 -12.95
N SER A 75 11.92 15.65 -11.91
CA SER A 75 11.85 17.11 -12.00
C SER A 75 12.49 17.73 -10.76
N LYS A 76 13.18 18.88 -10.94
CA LYS A 76 13.74 19.67 -9.82
C LYS A 76 12.69 20.15 -8.80
N SER A 77 11.42 20.15 -9.20
CA SER A 77 10.29 20.59 -8.36
C SER A 77 9.52 19.43 -7.74
N ILE A 78 9.89 18.18 -8.02
CA ILE A 78 9.19 16.99 -7.53
C ILE A 78 10.17 16.14 -6.75
N GLU A 79 9.85 15.89 -5.50
CA GLU A 79 10.53 14.93 -4.62
C GLU A 79 9.65 13.70 -4.51
N TYR A 80 10.24 12.51 -4.69
CA TYR A 80 9.51 11.24 -4.68
C TYR A 80 10.10 10.28 -3.67
N ASP A 81 9.23 9.85 -2.73
CA ASP A 81 9.54 8.85 -1.72
C ASP A 81 8.60 7.65 -1.78
N TYR A 82 9.03 6.55 -1.19
CA TYR A 82 8.23 5.34 -1.06
C TYR A 82 8.58 4.58 0.23
N HIS A 83 7.61 3.84 0.75
CA HIS A 83 7.76 3.09 1.98
C HIS A 83 8.72 1.91 1.83
N SER A 84 9.38 1.55 2.95
CA SER A 84 10.19 0.33 3.05
C SER A 84 9.34 -0.90 2.71
N THR A 85 9.90 -1.79 1.90
CA THR A 85 9.29 -3.08 1.58
C THR A 85 9.24 -4.00 2.79
N GLU A 86 10.25 -3.93 3.64
CA GLU A 86 10.43 -4.78 4.81
C GLU A 86 9.40 -4.46 5.89
N LEU A 87 9.29 -3.19 6.28
CA LEU A 87 8.27 -2.73 7.23
C LEU A 87 6.86 -3.03 6.72
N SER A 88 6.57 -2.72 5.47
CA SER A 88 5.24 -2.95 4.91
C SER A 88 4.89 -4.43 4.75
N ARG A 89 5.89 -5.29 4.54
CA ARG A 89 5.71 -6.74 4.54
C ARG A 89 5.40 -7.27 5.93
N LEU A 90 6.17 -6.84 6.92
CA LEU A 90 5.95 -7.23 8.31
C LEU A 90 4.58 -6.73 8.80
N GLU A 91 4.22 -5.49 8.46
CA GLU A 91 2.89 -4.94 8.72
C GLU A 91 1.77 -5.79 8.10
N ALA A 92 1.96 -6.26 6.86
CA ALA A 92 0.97 -7.12 6.20
C ALA A 92 0.83 -8.48 6.89
N VAL A 93 1.94 -9.07 7.35
CA VAL A 93 1.92 -10.31 8.12
C VAL A 93 1.11 -10.13 9.39
N PHE A 94 1.39 -9.10 10.19
CA PHE A 94 0.68 -8.88 11.44
C PHE A 94 -0.78 -8.44 11.25
N ALA A 95 -1.06 -7.66 10.20
CA ALA A 95 -2.43 -7.27 9.90
C ALA A 95 -3.31 -8.45 9.45
N ARG A 96 -2.73 -9.49 8.86
CA ARG A 96 -3.45 -10.64 8.28
C ARG A 96 -3.19 -11.96 8.98
N GLY A 97 -2.37 -11.90 10.01
CA GLY A 97 -1.90 -13.08 10.73
C GLY A 97 -2.92 -13.71 11.65
N ASP A 98 -2.56 -14.87 12.14
CA ASP A 98 -3.31 -15.63 13.11
C ASP A 98 -2.46 -15.93 14.36
N ARG A 99 -3.01 -16.73 15.29
CA ARG A 99 -2.35 -17.05 16.57
C ARG A 99 -0.95 -17.69 16.43
N ARG A 100 -0.62 -18.29 15.30
CA ARG A 100 0.70 -18.90 15.05
C ARG A 100 1.81 -17.86 15.09
N LEU A 101 1.52 -16.61 14.82
CA LEU A 101 2.49 -15.52 14.89
C LEU A 101 2.96 -15.22 16.33
N GLY A 102 2.26 -15.72 17.34
CA GLY A 102 2.69 -15.58 18.74
C GLY A 102 4.09 -16.17 18.96
N ALA A 103 4.35 -17.37 18.41
CA ALA A 103 5.65 -18.01 18.50
C ALA A 103 6.75 -17.21 17.77
N VAL A 104 6.43 -16.63 16.62
CA VAL A 104 7.37 -15.76 15.88
C VAL A 104 7.74 -14.51 16.67
N ILE A 105 6.74 -13.88 17.31
CA ILE A 105 6.98 -12.69 18.15
C ILE A 105 7.88 -13.05 19.33
N GLU A 106 7.59 -14.16 20.01
CA GLU A 106 8.39 -14.64 21.13
C GLU A 106 9.84 -14.90 20.71
N GLU A 107 10.05 -15.62 19.59
CA GLU A 107 11.38 -15.89 19.05
C GLU A 107 12.11 -14.60 18.65
N ALA A 108 11.44 -13.66 17.99
CA ALA A 108 12.04 -12.39 17.60
C ALA A 108 12.47 -11.57 18.83
N VAL A 109 11.62 -11.50 19.87
CA VAL A 109 11.96 -10.81 21.11
C VAL A 109 13.14 -11.47 21.83
N ASN A 110 13.18 -12.82 21.89
CA ASN A 110 14.29 -13.57 22.47
C ASN A 110 15.59 -13.38 21.69
N SER A 111 15.49 -13.17 20.37
CA SER A 111 16.61 -12.87 19.48
C SER A 111 17.02 -11.39 19.48
N GLY A 112 16.35 -10.54 20.29
CA GLY A 112 16.76 -9.16 20.51
C GLY A 112 15.96 -8.09 19.73
N ALA A 113 14.85 -8.45 19.08
CA ALA A 113 13.95 -7.46 18.48
C ALA A 113 13.37 -6.55 19.57
N ARG A 114 13.61 -5.25 19.43
CA ARG A 114 13.15 -4.23 20.39
C ARG A 114 12.99 -2.90 19.68
N LEU A 115 11.97 -2.13 20.09
CA LEU A 115 11.73 -0.78 19.60
C LEU A 115 11.56 -0.67 18.09
N ASP A 116 10.97 -1.69 17.46
CA ASP A 116 10.79 -1.80 15.99
C ASP A 116 9.93 -0.68 15.37
N GLY A 117 9.28 0.15 16.21
CA GLY A 117 8.61 1.37 15.77
C GLY A 117 9.57 2.51 15.38
N TRP A 118 10.87 2.35 15.60
CA TRP A 118 11.90 3.32 15.28
C TRP A 118 12.84 2.73 14.24
N ASP A 119 12.99 3.40 13.10
CA ASP A 119 13.78 2.92 11.97
C ASP A 119 15.22 2.53 12.37
N GLU A 120 15.79 3.23 13.34
CA GLU A 120 17.16 3.03 13.85
C GLU A 120 17.33 1.67 14.57
N TYR A 121 16.25 1.14 15.16
CA TYR A 121 16.25 -0.10 15.93
C TYR A 121 15.59 -1.26 15.18
N PHE A 122 14.94 -0.99 14.07
CA PHE A 122 14.26 -2.01 13.28
C PHE A 122 15.24 -2.99 12.65
N ARG A 123 15.15 -4.25 13.02
CA ARG A 123 16.02 -5.33 12.58
C ARG A 123 15.21 -6.40 11.83
N TYR A 124 15.05 -6.19 10.53
CA TYR A 124 14.27 -7.12 9.69
C TYR A 124 14.88 -8.52 9.60
N ASP A 125 16.20 -8.63 9.69
CA ASP A 125 16.94 -9.88 9.75
C ASP A 125 16.48 -10.79 10.91
N ILE A 126 16.31 -10.21 12.12
CA ILE A 126 15.81 -10.96 13.31
C ILE A 126 14.41 -11.53 13.04
N TRP A 127 13.55 -10.76 12.39
CA TRP A 127 12.20 -11.22 12.01
C TRP A 127 12.24 -12.34 10.98
N CYS A 128 13.11 -12.25 9.96
CA CYS A 128 13.29 -13.31 8.97
C CYS A 128 13.72 -14.61 9.63
N ASP A 129 14.73 -14.56 10.51
CA ASP A 129 15.22 -15.72 11.25
C ASP A 129 14.13 -16.33 12.16
N ALA A 130 13.34 -15.49 12.83
CA ALA A 130 12.24 -15.96 13.67
C ALA A 130 11.14 -16.67 12.85
N PHE A 131 10.78 -16.14 11.68
CA PHE A 131 9.84 -16.79 10.77
C PHE A 131 10.38 -18.15 10.29
N GLU A 132 11.66 -18.22 9.91
CA GLU A 132 12.30 -19.45 9.46
C GLU A 132 12.33 -20.50 10.56
N LYS A 133 12.78 -20.14 11.77
CA LYS A 133 12.82 -21.03 12.93
C LYS A 133 11.45 -21.59 13.31
N CYS A 134 10.41 -20.77 13.21
CA CYS A 134 9.03 -21.18 13.49
C CYS A 134 8.38 -21.93 12.32
N GLY A 135 9.04 -22.04 11.16
CA GLY A 135 8.50 -22.69 9.97
C GLY A 135 7.28 -22.00 9.39
N ILE A 136 7.16 -20.68 9.57
CA ILE A 136 6.01 -19.89 9.10
C ILE A 136 6.39 -19.07 7.88
N PRO A 137 5.85 -19.39 6.68
CA PRO A 137 6.19 -18.69 5.46
C PRO A 137 5.51 -17.30 5.44
N VAL A 138 6.29 -16.24 5.36
CA VAL A 138 5.83 -14.84 5.27
C VAL A 138 4.89 -14.66 4.08
N ASP A 139 5.16 -15.32 2.96
CA ASP A 139 4.37 -15.22 1.73
C ASP A 139 2.93 -15.74 1.88
N PHE A 140 2.69 -16.66 2.82
CA PHE A 140 1.36 -17.14 3.14
C PHE A 140 0.44 -16.00 3.61
N TYR A 141 0.96 -15.03 4.35
CA TYR A 141 0.17 -13.90 4.85
C TYR A 141 0.22 -12.68 3.93
N THR A 142 1.21 -12.56 3.06
CA THR A 142 1.41 -11.36 2.26
C THR A 142 0.92 -11.50 0.83
N VAL A 143 1.54 -12.34 0.02
CA VAL A 143 1.25 -12.44 -1.42
C VAL A 143 0.10 -13.36 -1.77
N ARG A 144 -0.44 -14.09 -0.80
CA ARG A 144 -1.64 -14.90 -0.99
C ARG A 144 -2.90 -14.03 -0.89
N GLY A 145 -3.78 -14.11 -1.87
CA GLY A 145 -5.16 -13.61 -1.77
C GLY A 145 -6.04 -14.59 -1.01
N TYR A 146 -7.08 -14.10 -0.35
CA TYR A 146 -8.10 -14.93 0.31
C TYR A 146 -9.33 -15.08 -0.57
N GLY A 147 -9.98 -16.24 -0.49
CA GLY A 147 -11.30 -16.46 -1.11
C GLY A 147 -12.40 -15.69 -0.39
N GLU A 148 -13.45 -15.31 -1.12
CA GLU A 148 -14.59 -14.61 -0.52
C GLU A 148 -15.32 -15.47 0.53
N GLU A 149 -15.31 -16.81 0.39
CA GLU A 149 -15.93 -17.75 1.31
C GLU A 149 -14.95 -18.32 2.36
N GLU A 150 -13.69 -17.92 2.30
CA GLU A 150 -12.69 -18.34 3.28
C GLU A 150 -12.97 -17.68 4.63
N ILE A 151 -12.82 -18.47 5.71
CA ILE A 151 -12.91 -17.95 7.08
C ILE A 151 -11.59 -17.25 7.41
N LEU A 152 -11.66 -15.97 7.69
CA LEU A 152 -10.50 -15.13 7.98
C LEU A 152 -10.20 -15.11 9.50
N PRO A 153 -8.95 -14.93 9.91
CA PRO A 153 -8.57 -14.92 11.32
C PRO A 153 -9.33 -13.90 12.19
N TRP A 154 -9.84 -12.85 11.57
CA TRP A 154 -10.58 -11.77 12.23
C TRP A 154 -12.11 -11.85 12.10
N ASP A 155 -12.64 -12.86 11.40
CA ASP A 155 -14.11 -13.00 11.19
C ASP A 155 -14.89 -13.20 12.49
N MET A 156 -14.20 -13.60 13.58
CA MET A 156 -14.79 -13.70 14.92
C MET A 156 -15.06 -12.35 15.60
N ILE A 157 -14.52 -11.26 15.05
CA ILE A 157 -14.64 -9.91 15.62
C ILE A 157 -15.70 -9.15 14.85
N ASP A 158 -16.82 -8.83 15.51
CA ASP A 158 -17.85 -7.99 14.92
C ASP A 158 -17.50 -6.50 15.13
N VAL A 159 -17.23 -5.81 14.04
CA VAL A 159 -16.95 -4.37 14.01
C VAL A 159 -18.16 -3.55 13.54
N GLY A 160 -19.35 -4.16 13.47
CA GLY A 160 -20.58 -3.52 12.99
C GLY A 160 -20.63 -3.32 11.47
N VAL A 161 -19.73 -3.95 10.69
CA VAL A 161 -19.68 -3.88 9.23
C VAL A 161 -19.85 -5.27 8.63
N SER A 162 -20.94 -5.50 7.92
CA SER A 162 -21.22 -6.82 7.37
C SER A 162 -20.28 -7.20 6.22
N LYS A 163 -19.94 -8.49 6.11
CA LYS A 163 -19.18 -9.07 4.98
C LYS A 163 -19.82 -8.71 3.63
N LYS A 164 -21.16 -8.75 3.56
CA LYS A 164 -21.91 -8.37 2.34
C LYS A 164 -21.67 -6.91 1.92
N PHE A 165 -21.56 -5.99 2.89
CA PHE A 165 -21.22 -4.60 2.61
C PHE A 165 -19.82 -4.49 2.04
N LEU A 166 -18.82 -5.11 2.68
CA LEU A 166 -17.43 -5.07 2.23
C LEU A 166 -17.26 -5.64 0.82
N LEU A 167 -17.91 -6.77 0.50
CA LEU A 167 -17.90 -7.38 -0.84
C LEU A 167 -18.55 -6.46 -1.89
N ARG A 168 -19.64 -5.78 -1.53
CA ARG A 168 -20.29 -4.82 -2.43
C ARG A 168 -19.36 -3.65 -2.73
N GLU A 169 -18.72 -3.08 -1.73
CA GLU A 169 -17.78 -1.97 -1.92
C GLU A 169 -16.52 -2.40 -2.68
N ARG A 170 -16.04 -3.63 -2.46
CA ARG A 170 -14.97 -4.23 -3.26
C ARG A 170 -15.37 -4.29 -4.75
N ARG A 171 -16.54 -4.82 -5.08
CA ARG A 171 -17.05 -4.88 -6.46
C ARG A 171 -17.14 -3.49 -7.08
N ARG A 172 -17.72 -2.52 -6.36
CA ARG A 172 -17.81 -1.13 -6.80
C ARG A 172 -16.43 -0.52 -7.08
N ALA A 173 -15.45 -0.79 -6.24
CA ALA A 173 -14.08 -0.31 -6.46
C ALA A 173 -13.48 -0.90 -7.75
N TYR A 174 -13.70 -2.18 -8.03
CA TYR A 174 -13.28 -2.80 -9.29
C TYR A 174 -14.01 -2.21 -10.50
N ASP A 175 -15.31 -2.03 -10.43
CA ASP A 175 -16.12 -1.44 -11.49
C ASP A 175 -15.68 0.02 -11.75
N CYS A 176 -15.48 0.81 -10.71
CA CYS A 176 -15.01 2.19 -10.83
C CYS A 176 -13.60 2.27 -11.43
N LEU A 177 -12.72 1.33 -11.14
CA LEU A 177 -11.37 1.26 -11.70
C LEU A 177 -11.38 0.83 -13.18
N LEU A 178 -12.39 0.07 -13.61
CA LEU A 178 -12.57 -0.34 -14.99
C LEU A 178 -13.27 0.73 -15.83
N TYR A 179 -14.24 1.44 -15.25
CA TYR A 179 -14.92 2.57 -15.86
C TYR A 179 -14.24 3.86 -15.41
N THR A 180 -13.55 4.52 -16.32
CA THR A 180 -13.15 5.92 -16.14
C THR A 180 -14.41 6.79 -16.25
N SER A 181 -15.28 6.74 -15.24
CA SER A 181 -16.28 7.79 -15.06
C SER A 181 -15.53 9.08 -14.79
N PRO A 182 -15.83 10.19 -15.49
CA PRO A 182 -15.23 11.48 -15.16
C PRO A 182 -15.48 11.78 -13.69
N SER A 183 -14.46 12.25 -12.99
CA SER A 183 -14.58 12.66 -11.59
C SER A 183 -15.76 13.63 -11.44
N PRO A 184 -16.49 13.63 -10.33
CA PRO A 184 -17.51 14.67 -10.07
C PRO A 184 -16.97 16.09 -10.21
N ARG A 185 -15.65 16.28 -10.13
CA ARG A 185 -14.97 17.56 -10.41
C ARG A 185 -14.92 17.91 -11.89
N ASP A 186 -14.87 16.90 -12.77
CA ASP A 186 -14.84 17.11 -14.22
C ASP A 186 -16.20 17.53 -14.77
N LYS A 187 -17.29 17.22 -14.06
CA LYS A 187 -18.67 17.62 -14.41
C LYS A 187 -19.01 19.08 -14.07
N ARG A 188 -18.14 19.78 -13.34
CA ARG A 188 -18.36 21.21 -12.99
C ARG A 188 -17.71 22.21 -13.97
N GLN A 189 -17.08 21.71 -15.04
CA GLN A 189 -16.42 22.53 -16.06
C GLN A 189 -17.08 22.46 -17.44
N SER A 190 -18.31 21.94 -17.51
CA SER A 190 -19.13 21.96 -18.73
C SER A 190 -20.38 22.80 -18.51
#